data_6f81d6aaf5cd9bb0ee5cfa626d1e50ec
#
_entry.id   6f81d6aaf5cd9bb0ee5cfa626d1e50ec
#
_cell.length_a   1.000
_cell.length_b   1.000
_cell.length_c   1.000
_cell.angle_alpha   90.00
_cell.angle_beta   90.00
_cell.angle_gamma   90.00
#
_symmetry.space_group_name_H-M   'P 1'
#
loop_
_entity.id
_entity.type
_entity.pdbx_description
1 polymer ?
#
loop_
_entity_poly.entity_id
_entity_poly.type
_entity_poly.pdbx_seq_one_letter_code
_entity_poly.pdbx_strand_id
1 'polypeptide(L)'
;MATALSNLSAYNSDAVPDGTSFTVHLVVSQWNDTITSTLQDGAVTTLLKHKVQESNIKVWNVPGSFELIYGAKKAQSYNPDAVIVIGSVIQGQTKHFDFVCEAVSQGIKDLNVHSEVPVIFCVLTDNTLEQAQDRSGGKHGNKGVEAAVAALQMIALRQVP
;
A
#
# COMPACT_ATOMS: atom_id res chain seq x y z
N MET A 1 9.43 -7.38 -8.23
CA MET A 1 9.73 -8.32 -9.33
C MET A 1 8.41 -8.78 -9.93
N ALA A 2 8.19 -8.57 -11.20
CA ALA A 2 6.97 -9.00 -11.86
C ALA A 2 7.21 -10.38 -12.49
N THR A 3 6.42 -11.37 -12.08
CA THR A 3 6.37 -12.65 -12.77
C THR A 3 5.27 -12.52 -13.83
N ALA A 4 5.64 -12.44 -15.10
CA ALA A 4 4.68 -12.35 -16.19
C ALA A 4 3.70 -13.54 -16.14
N LEU A 5 2.40 -13.26 -16.35
CA LEU A 5 1.34 -14.25 -16.53
C LEU A 5 0.74 -14.91 -15.27
N SER A 6 1.04 -14.46 -14.05
CA SER A 6 0.40 -14.99 -12.84
C SER A 6 -0.42 -13.94 -12.09
N ASN A 7 -1.40 -14.39 -11.31
CA ASN A 7 -2.07 -13.56 -10.31
C ASN A 7 -1.06 -13.27 -9.19
N LEU A 8 -0.52 -12.05 -9.17
CA LEU A 8 0.51 -11.64 -8.24
C LEU A 8 0.00 -11.43 -6.80
N SER A 9 -1.32 -11.37 -6.61
CA SER A 9 -1.95 -11.27 -5.28
C SER A 9 -2.31 -12.63 -4.67
N ALA A 10 -1.95 -13.75 -5.33
CA ALA A 10 -2.11 -15.07 -4.73
C ALA A 10 -1.10 -15.27 -3.59
N TYR A 11 -1.58 -15.73 -2.43
CA TYR A 11 -0.75 -15.95 -1.24
C TYR A 11 -1.28 -17.15 -0.42
N ASN A 12 -0.43 -17.73 0.42
CA ASN A 12 -0.84 -18.75 1.38
C ASN A 12 -1.45 -18.07 2.61
N SER A 13 -2.77 -18.17 2.76
CA SER A 13 -3.52 -17.55 3.85
C SER A 13 -3.08 -18.04 5.24
N ASP A 14 -2.66 -19.30 5.36
CA ASP A 14 -2.27 -19.91 6.63
C ASP A 14 -0.91 -19.41 7.14
N ALA A 15 -0.12 -18.81 6.25
CA ALA A 15 1.17 -18.22 6.58
C ALA A 15 1.08 -16.72 6.96
N VAL A 16 -0.11 -16.13 6.93
CA VAL A 16 -0.32 -14.72 7.27
C VAL A 16 -0.65 -14.60 8.75
N PRO A 17 0.01 -13.70 9.50
CA PRO A 17 -0.25 -13.48 10.92
C PRO A 17 -1.70 -13.11 11.23
N ASP A 18 -2.19 -13.52 12.40
CA ASP A 18 -3.47 -13.09 12.96
C ASP A 18 -3.43 -11.61 13.32
N GLY A 19 -4.31 -10.81 12.75
CA GLY A 19 -4.33 -9.35 12.87
C GLY A 19 -5.24 -8.82 14.00
N THR A 20 -5.77 -9.67 14.88
CA THR A 20 -6.81 -9.27 15.87
C THR A 20 -6.40 -8.07 16.73
N SER A 21 -5.12 -7.98 17.11
CA SER A 21 -4.60 -6.88 17.95
C SER A 21 -3.96 -5.75 17.15
N PHE A 22 -3.89 -5.83 15.83
CA PHE A 22 -3.15 -4.89 15.01
C PHE A 22 -3.97 -3.66 14.64
N THR A 23 -3.29 -2.51 14.57
CA THR A 23 -3.82 -1.24 14.08
C THR A 23 -3.08 -0.86 12.80
N VAL A 24 -3.82 -0.66 11.72
CA VAL A 24 -3.24 -0.36 10.41
C VAL A 24 -3.84 0.93 9.85
N HIS A 25 -2.99 1.87 9.49
CA HIS A 25 -3.40 3.09 8.80
C HIS A 25 -3.15 2.98 7.30
N LEU A 26 -4.12 3.40 6.50
CA LEU A 26 -3.99 3.52 5.05
C LEU A 26 -3.91 5.00 4.69
N VAL A 27 -2.95 5.38 3.83
CA VAL A 27 -2.85 6.73 3.26
C VAL A 27 -3.07 6.61 1.78
N VAL A 28 -4.15 7.22 1.27
CA VAL A 28 -4.67 6.97 -0.07
C VAL A 28 -4.65 8.24 -0.90
N SER A 29 -4.00 8.18 -2.06
CA SER A 29 -4.03 9.23 -3.07
C SER A 29 -5.40 9.32 -3.73
N GLN A 30 -5.96 10.53 -3.81
CA GLN A 30 -7.21 10.80 -4.52
C GLN A 30 -7.01 10.92 -6.04
N TRP A 31 -5.78 11.13 -6.50
CA TRP A 31 -5.48 11.10 -7.93
C TRP A 31 -5.53 9.68 -8.47
N ASN A 32 -6.17 9.48 -9.63
CA ASN A 32 -6.50 8.16 -10.19
C ASN A 32 -7.40 7.33 -9.25
N ASP A 33 -8.45 7.94 -8.73
CA ASP A 33 -9.35 7.40 -7.69
C ASP A 33 -9.97 6.05 -8.07
N THR A 34 -10.29 5.81 -9.35
CA THR A 34 -10.81 4.52 -9.83
C THR A 34 -9.82 3.37 -9.61
N ILE A 35 -8.51 3.66 -9.60
CA ILE A 35 -7.46 2.68 -9.34
C ILE A 35 -7.21 2.60 -7.82
N THR A 36 -7.00 3.74 -7.17
CA THR A 36 -6.63 3.77 -5.75
C THR A 36 -7.73 3.28 -4.83
N SER A 37 -9.02 3.53 -5.15
CA SER A 37 -10.15 2.97 -4.39
C SER A 37 -10.18 1.44 -4.47
N THR A 38 -9.98 0.87 -5.66
CA THR A 38 -9.96 -0.60 -5.83
C THR A 38 -8.78 -1.25 -5.09
N LEU A 39 -7.61 -0.57 -5.04
CA LEU A 39 -6.46 -1.01 -4.24
C LEU A 39 -6.76 -0.93 -2.74
N GLN A 40 -7.42 0.16 -2.30
CA GLN A 40 -7.86 0.33 -0.91
C GLN A 40 -8.83 -0.79 -0.50
N ASP A 41 -9.83 -1.08 -1.33
CA ASP A 41 -10.81 -2.13 -1.06
C ASP A 41 -10.14 -3.50 -0.94
N GLY A 42 -9.18 -3.79 -1.81
CA GLY A 42 -8.37 -5.01 -1.74
C GLY A 42 -7.57 -5.11 -0.44
N ALA A 43 -6.96 -4.00 -0.01
CA ALA A 43 -6.21 -3.95 1.24
C ALA A 43 -7.12 -4.12 2.45
N VAL A 44 -8.21 -3.35 2.55
CA VAL A 44 -9.15 -3.40 3.68
C VAL A 44 -9.78 -4.79 3.80
N THR A 45 -10.30 -5.34 2.69
CA THR A 45 -10.90 -6.68 2.68
C THR A 45 -9.91 -7.74 3.16
N THR A 46 -8.65 -7.64 2.78
CA THR A 46 -7.61 -8.59 3.19
C THR A 46 -7.27 -8.43 4.67
N LEU A 47 -7.17 -7.20 5.19
CA LEU A 47 -6.94 -6.95 6.61
C LEU A 47 -8.09 -7.53 7.46
N LEU A 48 -9.34 -7.28 7.07
CA LEU A 48 -10.53 -7.83 7.75
C LEU A 48 -10.55 -9.36 7.71
N LYS A 49 -10.22 -9.97 6.55
CA LYS A 49 -10.11 -11.44 6.41
C LYS A 49 -9.10 -12.03 7.39
N HIS A 50 -8.02 -11.32 7.70
CA HIS A 50 -7.01 -11.72 8.67
C HIS A 50 -7.26 -11.14 10.07
N LYS A 51 -8.52 -10.81 10.37
CA LYS A 51 -9.06 -10.44 11.70
C LYS A 51 -8.64 -9.09 12.24
N VAL A 52 -8.02 -8.21 11.45
CA VAL A 52 -7.86 -6.81 11.88
C VAL A 52 -9.27 -6.23 12.10
N GLN A 53 -9.51 -5.64 13.26
CA GLN A 53 -10.81 -5.05 13.57
C GLN A 53 -11.03 -3.80 12.70
N GLU A 54 -12.26 -3.60 12.20
CA GLU A 54 -12.58 -2.43 11.38
C GLU A 54 -12.26 -1.11 12.09
N SER A 55 -12.52 -1.05 13.40
CA SER A 55 -12.19 0.10 14.25
C SER A 55 -10.70 0.43 14.34
N ASN A 56 -9.84 -0.56 14.01
CA ASN A 56 -8.39 -0.43 14.01
C ASN A 56 -7.82 -0.11 12.62
N ILE A 57 -8.68 0.03 11.60
CA ILE A 57 -8.30 0.45 10.26
C ILE A 57 -8.67 1.91 10.08
N LYS A 58 -7.67 2.78 9.87
CA LYS A 58 -7.89 4.21 9.66
C LYS A 58 -7.43 4.63 8.27
N VAL A 59 -8.30 5.30 7.53
CA VAL A 59 -8.00 5.81 6.18
C VAL A 59 -7.79 7.32 6.23
N TRP A 60 -6.71 7.78 5.58
CA TRP A 60 -6.33 9.16 5.38
C TRP A 60 -6.26 9.44 3.88
N ASN A 61 -6.95 10.46 3.42
CA ASN A 61 -6.88 10.85 2.01
C ASN A 61 -5.87 11.98 1.81
N VAL A 62 -5.08 11.87 0.73
CA VAL A 62 -4.14 12.90 0.29
C VAL A 62 -4.38 13.23 -1.18
N PRO A 63 -4.04 14.44 -1.67
CA PRO A 63 -4.35 14.86 -3.04
C PRO A 63 -3.75 13.97 -4.12
N GLY A 64 -2.47 13.62 -3.98
CA GLY A 64 -1.73 12.85 -4.99
C GLY A 64 -0.69 11.92 -4.40
N SER A 65 0.00 11.19 -5.27
CA SER A 65 1.00 10.21 -4.82
C SER A 65 2.21 10.86 -4.15
N PHE A 66 2.57 12.09 -4.53
CA PHE A 66 3.67 12.81 -3.88
C PHE A 66 3.39 13.11 -2.41
N GLU A 67 2.14 13.45 -2.07
CA GLU A 67 1.70 13.77 -0.71
C GLU A 67 1.60 12.53 0.20
N LEU A 68 1.72 11.30 -0.36
CA LEU A 68 1.79 10.07 0.43
C LEU A 68 2.94 10.08 1.43
N ILE A 69 4.05 10.76 1.11
CA ILE A 69 5.22 10.88 2.01
C ILE A 69 4.82 11.61 3.30
N TYR A 70 4.21 12.78 3.15
CA TYR A 70 3.75 13.55 4.32
C TYR A 70 2.61 12.83 5.05
N GLY A 71 1.66 12.27 4.31
CA GLY A 71 0.55 11.52 4.88
C GLY A 71 1.02 10.32 5.70
N ALA A 72 1.99 9.56 5.19
CA ALA A 72 2.59 8.43 5.91
C ALA A 72 3.33 8.87 7.18
N LYS A 73 4.15 9.93 7.09
CA LYS A 73 4.80 10.53 8.26
C LYS A 73 3.79 10.95 9.32
N LYS A 74 2.69 11.58 8.89
CA LYS A 74 1.59 11.98 9.80
C LYS A 74 0.91 10.75 10.41
N ALA A 75 0.62 9.72 9.62
CA ALA A 75 0.02 8.48 10.11
C ALA A 75 0.93 7.77 11.14
N GLN A 76 2.25 7.71 10.89
CA GLN A 76 3.23 7.16 11.83
C GLN A 76 3.21 7.87 13.20
N SER A 77 2.94 9.18 13.25
CA SER A 77 2.87 9.93 14.51
C SER A 77 1.73 9.51 15.45
N TYR A 78 0.79 8.71 14.97
CA TYR A 78 -0.25 8.05 15.77
C TYR A 78 0.14 6.66 16.27
N ASN A 79 1.36 6.23 15.95
CA ASN A 79 1.95 4.94 16.35
C ASN A 79 1.08 3.71 16.02
N PRO A 80 0.55 3.57 14.79
CA PRO A 80 -0.08 2.32 14.37
C PRO A 80 0.98 1.21 14.28
N ASP A 81 0.54 -0.03 14.11
CA ASP A 81 1.47 -1.15 13.90
C ASP A 81 2.10 -1.12 12.51
N ALA A 82 1.34 -0.65 11.50
CA ALA A 82 1.85 -0.39 10.15
C ALA A 82 1.08 0.73 9.46
N VAL A 83 1.69 1.31 8.41
CA VAL A 83 1.05 2.23 7.46
C VAL A 83 1.13 1.62 6.06
N ILE A 84 0.04 1.64 5.30
CA ILE A 84 0.01 1.28 3.88
C ILE A 84 -0.20 2.56 3.08
N VAL A 85 0.73 2.90 2.18
CA VAL A 85 0.54 4.03 1.24
C VAL A 85 0.01 3.51 -0.09
N ILE A 86 -1.10 4.07 -0.55
CA ILE A 86 -1.80 3.64 -1.77
C ILE A 86 -1.81 4.77 -2.78
N GLY A 87 -1.22 4.54 -3.94
CA GLY A 87 -1.15 5.49 -5.03
C GLY A 87 -1.10 4.84 -6.40
N SER A 88 -1.30 5.64 -7.42
CA SER A 88 -1.15 5.23 -8.82
C SER A 88 -0.60 6.40 -9.63
N VAL A 89 0.56 6.21 -10.24
CA VAL A 89 1.19 7.16 -11.14
C VAL A 89 1.23 6.53 -12.52
N ILE A 90 0.57 7.19 -13.48
CA ILE A 90 0.52 6.73 -14.87
C ILE A 90 1.38 7.66 -15.71
N GLN A 91 2.22 7.08 -16.58
CA GLN A 91 3.17 7.83 -17.38
C GLN A 91 2.47 8.78 -18.35
N GLY A 92 2.81 10.06 -18.24
CA GLY A 92 2.40 11.10 -19.18
C GLY A 92 3.49 11.41 -20.22
N GLN A 93 3.35 12.54 -20.90
CA GLN A 93 4.28 12.96 -21.97
C GLN A 93 5.57 13.63 -21.44
N THR A 94 5.65 13.93 -20.17
CA THR A 94 6.76 14.66 -19.56
C THR A 94 7.50 13.81 -18.54
N LYS A 95 8.69 14.24 -18.14
CA LYS A 95 9.48 13.59 -17.08
C LYS A 95 8.88 13.73 -15.67
N HIS A 96 7.73 14.36 -15.52
CA HIS A 96 7.05 14.49 -14.23
C HIS A 96 6.78 13.12 -13.58
N PHE A 97 6.45 12.11 -14.37
CA PHE A 97 6.29 10.73 -13.94
C PHE A 97 7.53 10.22 -13.19
N ASP A 98 8.73 10.38 -13.78
CA ASP A 98 9.97 9.88 -13.21
C ASP A 98 10.25 10.55 -11.85
N PHE A 99 10.10 11.88 -11.78
CA PHE A 99 10.32 12.63 -10.56
C PHE A 99 9.35 12.27 -9.43
N VAL A 100 8.07 12.07 -9.75
CA VAL A 100 7.07 11.66 -8.75
C VAL A 100 7.37 10.25 -8.26
N CYS A 101 7.60 9.30 -9.17
CA CYS A 101 7.89 7.90 -8.81
C CYS A 101 9.16 7.79 -7.95
N GLU A 102 10.23 8.50 -8.34
CA GLU A 102 11.49 8.51 -7.60
C GLU A 102 11.31 9.14 -6.21
N ALA A 103 10.70 10.32 -6.14
CA ALA A 103 10.48 11.01 -4.87
C ALA A 103 9.64 10.17 -3.90
N VAL A 104 8.54 9.56 -4.36
CA VAL A 104 7.68 8.74 -3.50
C VAL A 104 8.42 7.51 -3.00
N SER A 105 9.13 6.78 -3.88
CA SER A 105 9.88 5.59 -3.47
C SER A 105 11.01 5.93 -2.50
N GLN A 106 11.76 7.00 -2.74
CA GLN A 106 12.82 7.45 -1.83
C GLN A 106 12.25 7.94 -0.49
N GLY A 107 11.19 8.77 -0.53
CA GLY A 107 10.55 9.28 0.69
C GLY A 107 9.98 8.18 1.57
N ILE A 108 9.33 7.17 1.00
CA ILE A 108 8.81 6.03 1.76
C ILE A 108 9.96 5.15 2.29
N LYS A 109 11.02 4.94 1.51
CA LYS A 109 12.23 4.27 1.99
C LYS A 109 12.83 5.01 3.20
N ASP A 110 12.93 6.33 3.17
CA ASP A 110 13.46 7.12 4.28
C ASP A 110 12.59 7.02 5.54
N LEU A 111 11.26 7.02 5.40
CA LEU A 111 10.35 6.79 6.52
C LEU A 111 10.56 5.43 7.18
N ASN A 112 10.83 4.38 6.40
CA ASN A 112 11.12 3.04 6.95
C ASN A 112 12.49 2.96 7.66
N VAL A 113 13.48 3.74 7.19
CA VAL A 113 14.82 3.76 7.82
C VAL A 113 14.81 4.54 9.14
N HIS A 114 13.96 5.56 9.25
CA HIS A 114 13.96 6.50 10.38
C HIS A 114 12.80 6.31 11.36
N SER A 115 11.99 5.26 11.21
CA SER A 115 10.85 4.97 12.08
C SER A 115 10.71 3.48 12.35
N GLU A 116 10.26 3.15 13.56
CA GLU A 116 9.91 1.77 13.94
C GLU A 116 8.58 1.31 13.33
N VAL A 117 7.73 2.22 12.86
CA VAL A 117 6.46 1.87 12.23
C VAL A 117 6.67 1.63 10.74
N PRO A 118 6.52 0.40 10.24
CA PRO A 118 6.74 0.09 8.84
C PRO A 118 5.72 0.79 7.93
N VAL A 119 6.20 1.30 6.80
CA VAL A 119 5.38 1.87 5.73
C VAL A 119 5.43 0.96 4.51
N ILE A 120 4.30 0.42 4.12
CA ILE A 120 4.17 -0.52 3.01
C ILE A 120 3.85 0.23 1.72
N PHE A 121 4.65 0.01 0.69
CA PHE A 121 4.57 0.70 -0.60
C PHE A 121 3.56 0.01 -1.53
N CYS A 122 2.35 0.53 -1.58
CA CYS A 122 1.29 0.13 -2.52
C CYS A 122 1.07 1.22 -3.57
N VAL A 123 2.14 1.57 -4.30
CA VAL A 123 2.06 2.58 -5.37
C VAL A 123 2.33 1.93 -6.70
N LEU A 124 1.35 2.02 -7.60
CA LEU A 124 1.50 1.59 -8.98
C LEU A 124 2.22 2.67 -9.78
N THR A 125 3.14 2.22 -10.66
CA THR A 125 3.93 3.09 -11.53
C THR A 125 3.89 2.50 -12.94
N ASP A 126 2.80 2.79 -13.64
CA ASP A 126 2.45 2.12 -14.88
C ASP A 126 2.62 3.04 -16.09
N ASN A 127 2.92 2.46 -17.24
CA ASN A 127 3.01 3.23 -18.50
C ASN A 127 1.63 3.56 -19.05
N THR A 128 0.61 2.74 -18.75
CA THR A 128 -0.75 2.91 -19.27
C THR A 128 -1.80 2.66 -18.18
N LEU A 129 -3.00 3.23 -18.38
CA LEU A 129 -4.15 2.97 -17.52
C LEU A 129 -4.52 1.49 -17.47
N GLU A 130 -4.41 0.78 -18.60
CA GLU A 130 -4.69 -0.66 -18.67
C GLU A 130 -3.79 -1.46 -17.73
N GLN A 131 -2.49 -1.13 -17.68
CA GLN A 131 -1.55 -1.76 -16.75
C GLN A 131 -1.95 -1.50 -15.29
N ALA A 132 -2.37 -0.28 -14.96
CA ALA A 132 -2.86 0.04 -13.62
C ALA A 132 -4.13 -0.75 -13.26
N GLN A 133 -5.09 -0.87 -14.20
CA GLN A 133 -6.29 -1.69 -14.03
C GLN A 133 -5.96 -3.17 -13.82
N ASP A 134 -5.01 -3.71 -14.59
CA ASP A 134 -4.57 -5.10 -14.46
C ASP A 134 -3.98 -5.42 -13.07
N ARG A 135 -3.41 -4.42 -12.40
CA ARG A 135 -2.78 -4.53 -11.08
C ARG A 135 -3.68 -4.09 -9.92
N SER A 136 -4.85 -3.53 -10.23
CA SER A 136 -5.85 -3.10 -9.23
C SER A 136 -7.10 -3.98 -9.19
N GLY A 137 -6.97 -5.26 -9.56
CA GLY A 137 -8.06 -6.24 -9.55
C GLY A 137 -8.31 -6.90 -10.91
N GLY A 138 -7.54 -6.54 -11.94
CA GLY A 138 -7.58 -7.17 -13.25
C GLY A 138 -6.78 -8.49 -13.31
N LYS A 139 -6.26 -8.80 -14.49
CA LYS A 139 -5.63 -10.12 -14.78
C LYS A 139 -4.41 -10.44 -13.93
N HIS A 140 -3.74 -9.44 -13.37
CA HIS A 140 -2.55 -9.62 -12.54
C HIS A 140 -2.82 -9.52 -11.04
N GLY A 141 -4.10 -9.48 -10.64
CA GLY A 141 -4.52 -9.40 -9.25
C GLY A 141 -4.55 -7.97 -8.71
N ASN A 142 -4.63 -7.84 -7.39
CA ASN A 142 -4.77 -6.56 -6.71
C ASN A 142 -3.59 -6.29 -5.77
N LYS A 143 -2.81 -5.25 -6.07
CA LYS A 143 -1.63 -4.90 -5.26
C LYS A 143 -1.99 -4.46 -3.83
N GLY A 144 -3.22 -4.02 -3.59
CA GLY A 144 -3.71 -3.75 -2.23
C GLY A 144 -3.76 -5.01 -1.36
N VAL A 145 -4.13 -6.15 -1.95
CA VAL A 145 -4.08 -7.47 -1.28
C VAL A 145 -2.64 -7.81 -0.89
N GLU A 146 -1.68 -7.68 -1.82
CA GLU A 146 -0.26 -7.91 -1.54
C GLU A 146 0.25 -6.99 -0.41
N ALA A 147 -0.14 -5.72 -0.45
CA ALA A 147 0.28 -4.73 0.54
C ALA A 147 -0.28 -5.04 1.94
N ALA A 148 -1.53 -5.50 2.04
CA ALA A 148 -2.11 -5.89 3.32
C ALA A 148 -1.40 -7.11 3.91
N VAL A 149 -1.11 -8.12 3.10
CA VAL A 149 -0.32 -9.30 3.54
C VAL A 149 1.07 -8.87 4.01
N ALA A 150 1.74 -8.02 3.24
CA ALA A 150 3.06 -7.49 3.61
C ALA A 150 3.00 -6.69 4.92
N ALA A 151 1.95 -5.88 5.13
CA ALA A 151 1.77 -5.13 6.37
C ALA A 151 1.68 -6.08 7.58
N LEU A 152 0.85 -7.11 7.53
CA LEU A 152 0.71 -8.09 8.62
C LEU A 152 2.03 -8.81 8.91
N GLN A 153 2.78 -9.19 7.86
CA GLN A 153 4.09 -9.82 8.01
C GLN A 153 5.13 -8.87 8.64
N MET A 154 5.14 -7.59 8.24
CA MET A 154 6.07 -6.59 8.80
C MET A 154 5.72 -6.24 10.24
N ILE A 155 4.44 -6.22 10.61
CA ILE A 155 4.03 -6.08 12.01
C ILE A 155 4.54 -7.25 12.85
N ALA A 156 4.38 -8.48 12.37
CA ALA A 156 4.90 -9.67 13.06
C ALA A 156 6.43 -9.62 13.20
N LEU A 157 7.15 -9.20 12.15
CA LEU A 157 8.60 -9.01 12.21
C LEU A 157 9.01 -7.98 13.26
N ARG A 158 8.29 -6.84 13.35
CA ARG A 158 8.55 -5.79 14.35
C ARG A 158 8.40 -6.29 15.79
N GLN A 159 7.57 -7.30 16.02
CA GLN A 159 7.32 -7.87 17.35
C GLN A 159 8.36 -8.93 17.78
N VAL A 160 9.26 -9.32 16.88
CA VAL A 160 10.36 -10.23 17.21
C VAL A 160 11.36 -9.47 18.11
N PRO A 161 11.74 -10.06 19.27
CA PRO A 161 12.66 -9.43 20.22
C PRO A 161 14.05 -9.18 19.64
#